data_90e0b222eb284560e4f90083be67c92e
#
_entry.id   90e0b222eb284560e4f90083be67c92e
#
_cell.length_a   1.000
_cell.length_b   1.000
_cell.length_c   1.000
_cell.angle_alpha   90.00
_cell.angle_beta   90.00
_cell.angle_gamma   90.00
#
_symmetry.space_group_name_H-M   'P 1'
#
loop_
_entity.id
_entity.type
_entity.pdbx_description
1 polymer ?
#
loop_
_entity_poly.entity_id
_entity_poly.type
_entity_poly.pdbx_seq_one_letter_code
_entity_poly.pdbx_strand_id
1 'polypeptide(L)'
;MRYNVYTNLKGDISMNVSYRYSNAVAFGTLEIGDTFIYDGEPYLKLEETYTSDDWRRNAFGFDTRKMIFFDPSTMVKPAKSDITIKI
;
A
#
# COMPACT_ATOMS: atom_id res chain seq x y z
N MET A 1 20.11 3.33 3.90
CA MET A 1 19.87 4.58 3.98
C MET A 1 18.52 4.81 3.62
N ARG A 2 17.96 5.68 3.98
CA ARG A 2 16.81 5.94 3.76
C ARG A 2 16.60 6.61 2.60
N TYR A 3 15.79 6.45 1.93
CA TYR A 3 15.42 6.89 0.92
C TYR A 3 14.80 8.08 1.12
N ASN A 4 15.20 8.94 0.96
CA ASN A 4 14.85 10.10 1.33
C ASN A 4 14.30 10.93 0.44
N VAL A 5 13.95 10.45 -0.53
CA VAL A 5 13.50 11.20 -1.47
C VAL A 5 12.44 11.98 -1.11
N TYR A 6 11.81 11.53 -0.24
CA TYR A 6 10.74 12.22 0.01
C TYR A 6 10.90 13.43 0.58
N THR A 7 11.91 13.66 0.82
CA THR A 7 12.03 14.85 1.46
C THR A 7 11.57 15.89 0.61
N ASN A 8 11.47 15.59 -0.57
CA ASN A 8 11.18 16.64 -1.35
C ASN A 8 9.79 16.65 -1.61
N LEU A 9 9.12 15.88 -1.09
CA LEU A 9 7.86 15.92 -1.36
C LEU A 9 7.32 17.04 -0.83
N LYS A 10 6.89 17.82 -1.37
CA LYS A 10 6.43 18.91 -0.94
C LYS A 10 5.47 18.74 0.01
N GLY A 11 5.50 18.00 0.66
CA GLY A 11 5.02 18.04 1.77
C GLY A 11 3.81 17.71 2.36
N ASP A 12 2.92 17.56 1.71
CA ASP A 12 1.72 17.30 2.36
C ASP A 12 1.64 15.90 2.86
N ILE A 13 2.23 14.95 2.22
CA ILE A 13 2.21 13.59 2.65
C ILE A 13 3.61 13.10 2.69
N SER A 14 3.98 12.55 3.79
CA SER A 14 5.28 12.03 3.93
C SER A 14 5.15 10.56 4.26
N MET A 15 5.84 9.71 3.58
CA MET A 15 5.76 8.31 3.84
C MET A 15 7.15 7.74 3.96
N ASN A 16 7.46 7.19 5.10
CA ASN A 16 8.72 6.56 5.30
C ASN A 16 8.48 5.08 5.15
N VAL A 17 9.08 4.47 4.17
CA VAL A 17 8.87 3.08 3.90
C VAL A 17 10.19 2.36 3.90
N SER A 18 10.28 1.31 4.67
CA SER A 18 11.48 0.58 4.79
C SER A 18 11.37 -0.72 4.08
N TYR A 19 10.98 -0.74 2.86
CA TYR A 19 10.67 -1.97 2.20
C TYR A 19 11.90 -2.67 1.66
N ARG A 20 13.03 -2.05 1.66
CA ARG A 20 14.17 -2.74 1.15
C ARG A 20 14.55 -3.91 2.02
N TYR A 21 14.06 -4.01 3.22
CA TYR A 21 14.35 -5.14 4.05
C TYR A 21 13.17 -6.10 4.15
N SER A 22 12.14 -5.86 3.41
CA SER A 22 10.95 -6.68 3.52
C SER A 22 11.02 -7.84 2.55
N ASN A 23 10.56 -8.97 2.95
CA ASN A 23 10.41 -10.11 2.06
C ASN A 23 9.01 -10.10 1.51
N ALA A 24 8.85 -10.58 0.30
CA ALA A 24 7.53 -10.65 -0.28
C ALA A 24 6.68 -11.68 0.44
N VAL A 25 5.43 -11.38 0.63
CA VAL A 25 4.47 -12.30 1.24
C VAL A 25 3.20 -12.29 0.41
N ALA A 26 2.36 -13.26 0.59
CA ALA A 26 1.08 -13.28 -0.13
C ALA A 26 0.18 -12.21 0.45
N PHE A 27 -0.53 -11.51 -0.41
CA PHE A 27 -1.43 -10.45 0.01
C PHE A 27 -2.40 -10.93 1.08
N GLY A 28 -2.87 -12.16 0.93
CA GLY A 28 -3.85 -12.68 1.88
C GLY A 28 -3.34 -12.80 3.30
N THR A 29 -2.03 -12.78 3.52
CA THR A 29 -1.49 -12.87 4.86
C THR A 29 -1.41 -11.53 5.55
N LEU A 30 -1.65 -10.45 4.85
CA LEU A 30 -1.63 -9.14 5.48
C LEU A 30 -2.93 -8.91 6.23
N GLU A 31 -2.87 -8.03 7.20
CA GLU A 31 -4.07 -7.66 7.93
C GLU A 31 -4.69 -6.42 7.33
N ILE A 32 -5.97 -6.27 7.51
CA ILE A 32 -6.64 -5.07 7.05
C ILE A 32 -6.00 -3.89 7.74
N GLY A 33 -5.67 -2.88 7.00
CA GLY A 33 -4.96 -1.71 7.52
C GLY A 33 -3.47 -1.75 7.27
N ASP A 34 -2.95 -2.89 6.82
CA ASP A 34 -1.53 -2.95 6.53
C ASP A 34 -1.23 -2.24 5.21
N THR A 35 -0.08 -1.60 5.16
CA THR A 35 0.37 -1.01 3.91
C THR A 35 1.37 -1.94 3.26
N PHE A 36 1.44 -1.89 1.97
CA PHE A 36 2.33 -2.76 1.23
C PHE A 36 2.72 -2.12 -0.09
N ILE A 37 3.76 -2.67 -0.70
CA ILE A 37 4.24 -2.19 -1.99
C ILE A 37 4.02 -3.28 -3.03
N TYR A 38 3.46 -2.91 -4.13
CA TYR A 38 3.31 -3.82 -5.24
C TYR A 38 3.71 -3.06 -6.51
N ASP A 39 4.62 -3.65 -7.25
CA ASP A 39 5.08 -3.04 -8.50
C ASP A 39 5.57 -1.61 -8.25
N GLY A 40 6.22 -1.40 -7.13
CA GLY A 40 6.81 -0.11 -6.82
C GLY A 40 5.86 0.93 -6.28
N GLU A 41 4.61 0.58 -6.10
CA GLU A 41 3.62 1.55 -5.66
C GLU A 41 3.00 1.16 -4.34
N PRO A 42 2.65 2.13 -3.53
CA PRO A 42 2.11 1.85 -2.20
C PRO A 42 0.61 1.65 -2.21
N TYR A 43 0.17 0.74 -1.38
CA TYR A 43 -1.24 0.40 -1.26
C TYR A 43 -1.60 0.17 0.20
N LEU A 44 -2.87 0.25 0.48
CA LEU A 44 -3.42 -0.05 1.80
C LEU A 44 -4.39 -1.21 1.65
N LYS A 45 -4.25 -2.22 2.50
CA LYS A 45 -5.18 -3.34 2.45
C LYS A 45 -6.46 -2.98 3.17
N LEU A 46 -7.58 -3.24 2.53
CA LEU A 46 -8.89 -2.97 3.06
C LEU A 46 -9.70 -4.26 3.10
N GLU A 47 -10.82 -4.20 3.77
CA GLU A 47 -11.71 -5.30 3.80
C GLU A 47 -12.29 -5.48 2.39
N GLU A 48 -12.47 -6.68 1.96
CA GLU A 48 -12.98 -6.92 0.61
C GLU A 48 -14.42 -6.48 0.51
N THR A 49 -14.72 -5.72 -0.51
CA THR A 49 -16.06 -5.26 -0.75
C THR A 49 -16.42 -5.52 -2.21
N TYR A 50 -17.70 -5.43 -2.51
CA TYR A 50 -18.18 -5.63 -3.85
C TYR A 50 -18.91 -4.37 -4.27
N THR A 51 -18.77 -4.03 -5.52
CA THR A 51 -19.53 -2.93 -6.05
C THR A 51 -20.83 -3.49 -6.61
N SER A 52 -21.67 -2.63 -7.08
CA SER A 52 -22.92 -3.06 -7.65
C SER A 52 -22.74 -3.90 -8.90
N ASP A 53 -21.55 -3.90 -9.49
CA ASP A 53 -21.29 -4.68 -10.67
C ASP A 53 -20.61 -5.97 -10.31
N ASP A 54 -20.57 -6.33 -9.08
CA ASP A 54 -19.91 -7.53 -8.60
C ASP A 54 -18.39 -7.47 -8.75
N TRP A 55 -17.83 -6.30 -8.86
CA TRP A 55 -16.39 -6.16 -8.90
C TRP A 55 -15.89 -6.14 -7.46
N ARG A 56 -14.90 -6.97 -7.18
CA ARG A 56 -14.33 -7.02 -5.86
C ARG A 56 -13.24 -5.98 -5.71
N ARG A 57 -13.10 -5.45 -4.52
CA ARG A 57 -12.06 -4.50 -4.22
C ARG A 57 -11.57 -4.77 -2.83
N ASN A 58 -10.27 -4.77 -2.61
CA ASN A 58 -9.71 -5.03 -1.29
C ASN A 58 -8.46 -4.22 -1.01
N ALA A 59 -8.17 -3.23 -1.81
CA ALA A 59 -7.00 -2.39 -1.57
C ALA A 59 -7.19 -1.01 -2.18
N PHE A 60 -6.49 -0.06 -1.62
CA PHE A 60 -6.53 1.31 -2.12
C PHE A 60 -5.11 1.70 -2.51
N GLY A 61 -4.92 2.21 -3.70
CA GLY A 61 -3.62 2.67 -4.15
C GLY A 61 -3.43 4.14 -3.86
N PHE A 62 -2.37 4.47 -3.14
CA PHE A 62 -2.16 5.87 -2.78
C PHE A 62 -1.82 6.72 -3.99
N ASP A 63 -1.07 6.18 -4.90
CA ASP A 63 -0.69 6.97 -6.07
C ASP A 63 -1.80 7.06 -7.09
N THR A 64 -2.49 6.01 -7.32
CA THR A 64 -3.53 6.00 -8.33
C THR A 64 -4.84 6.52 -7.78
N ARG A 65 -4.97 6.50 -6.44
CA ARG A 65 -6.18 6.92 -5.77
C ARG A 65 -7.36 6.08 -6.22
N LYS A 66 -7.14 4.82 -6.45
CA LYS A 66 -8.19 3.92 -6.90
C LYS A 66 -8.25 2.70 -6.02
N MET A 67 -9.44 2.14 -5.94
CA MET A 67 -9.64 0.88 -5.25
C MET A 67 -9.45 -0.21 -6.25
N ILE A 68 -8.72 -1.25 -5.87
CA ILE A 68 -8.49 -2.36 -6.78
C ILE A 68 -8.58 -3.66 -6.02
N PHE A 69 -8.46 -4.75 -6.72
CA PHE A 69 -8.53 -6.08 -6.13
C PHE A 69 -7.20 -6.78 -6.30
N PHE A 70 -6.69 -7.34 -5.20
CA PHE A 70 -5.53 -8.20 -5.25
C PHE A 70 -5.96 -9.61 -4.93
N ASP A 71 -5.52 -10.57 -5.72
CA ASP A 71 -5.76 -11.96 -5.42
C ASP A 71 -4.97 -12.30 -4.16
N PRO A 72 -5.52 -13.07 -3.26
CA PRO A 72 -4.81 -13.39 -2.02
C PRO A 72 -3.44 -14.03 -2.22
N SER A 73 -3.22 -14.67 -3.35
CA SER A 73 -1.94 -15.28 -3.60
C SER A 73 -0.92 -14.35 -4.23
N THR A 74 -1.31 -13.13 -4.54
CA THR A 74 -0.39 -12.17 -5.16
C THR A 74 0.70 -11.80 -4.18
N MET A 75 1.94 -11.86 -4.63
CA MET A 75 3.06 -11.54 -3.75
C MET A 75 3.28 -10.04 -3.69
N VAL A 76 3.35 -9.53 -2.48
CA VAL A 76 3.53 -8.11 -2.24
C VAL A 76 4.57 -7.92 -1.16
N LYS A 77 5.08 -6.73 -1.00
CA LYS A 77 6.07 -6.45 0.03
C LYS A 77 5.44 -5.64 1.15
N PRO A 78 5.36 -6.19 2.34
CA PRO A 78 4.81 -5.44 3.46
C PRO A 78 5.67 -4.20 3.69
N ALA A 79 5.05 -3.12 4.03
CA ALA A 79 5.75 -1.88 4.28
C ALA A 79 5.54 -1.47 5.70
N LYS A 80 6.63 -1.21 6.44
CA LYS A 80 6.51 -0.65 7.68
C LYS A 80 6.58 0.73 7.40
N SER A 81 5.60 1.45 7.46
CA SER A 81 5.63 2.84 7.08
C SER A 81 4.91 3.72 8.04
N ASP A 82 5.35 4.92 8.10
CA ASP A 82 4.65 5.93 8.82
C ASP A 82 4.12 6.84 7.77
N ILE A 83 2.85 6.97 7.67
CA ILE A 83 2.25 7.88 6.74
C ILE A 83 1.80 9.08 7.51
N THR A 84 2.36 10.21 7.20
CA THR A 84 2.03 11.43 7.89
C THR A 84 1.44 12.41 6.91
N ILE A 85 0.30 12.94 7.27
CA ILE A 85 -0.32 13.94 6.44
C ILE A 85 -0.08 15.26 7.09
N LYS A 86 0.58 16.17 6.40
CA LYS A 86 0.85 17.43 6.96
C LYS A 86 -0.02 18.42 6.35
N ILE A 87 -0.70 19.11 7.13
CA ILE A 87 -1.64 20.04 6.61
C ILE A 87 -1.17 21.43 6.69
#